data_677057c08c48b4605b164114def0572e
#
_entry.id   677057c08c48b4605b164114def0572e
#
_cell.length_a   1.000
_cell.length_b   1.000
_cell.length_c   1.000
_cell.angle_alpha   90.00
_cell.angle_beta   90.00
_cell.angle_gamma   90.00
#
_symmetry.space_group_name_H-M   'P 1'
#
loop_
_entity.id
_entity.type
_entity.pdbx_description
1 polymer ?
#
loop_
_entity_poly.entity_id
_entity_poly.type
_entity_poly.pdbx_seq_one_letter_code
_entity_poly.pdbx_strand_id
1 'polypeptide(L)'
;MTIRLGLAATALAMAIASAPAWADTSSTPPGNPCLKDNGNPCNGNNGNLGKQGNANHERVKIDKKPPPIDLPMPAVSGRAAYISQIGDENIATVRQTAPNAYARVDQDGSSNEADVTQSGAGTAYAQSLQDGIGNFARIQQDGSGQNVVYLTQNGNGNWAWSNQDAIGAVHNGARLTQTGDNNDMALLQDGSDNRALLSQEGDGNGMTAVQTGDGNRLIWTQQGSNLTDLQITQTGGAEKGGQLLVTQTGINPGG
;
A
#
# COMPACT_ATOMS: atom_id res chain seq x y z
N MET A 1 33.35 -7.82 -33.96
CA MET A 1 33.61 -7.17 -32.68
C MET A 1 32.29 -7.25 -31.90
N THR A 2 32.14 -8.29 -31.05
CA THR A 2 30.86 -8.62 -30.41
C THR A 2 30.97 -8.17 -28.95
N ILE A 3 30.23 -7.13 -28.58
CA ILE A 3 30.15 -6.64 -27.21
C ILE A 3 29.00 -7.41 -26.52
N ARG A 4 29.34 -8.30 -25.58
CA ARG A 4 28.37 -8.91 -24.67
C ARG A 4 28.24 -8.01 -23.43
N LEU A 5 27.13 -7.31 -23.27
CA LEU A 5 26.75 -6.74 -21.98
C LEU A 5 26.11 -7.84 -21.15
N GLY A 6 26.80 -8.24 -20.10
CA GLY A 6 26.25 -9.12 -19.08
C GLY A 6 25.28 -8.33 -18.20
N LEU A 7 24.02 -8.69 -18.20
CA LEU A 7 23.04 -8.26 -17.20
C LEU A 7 23.35 -9.02 -15.90
N ALA A 8 23.94 -8.35 -14.92
CA ALA A 8 23.96 -8.85 -13.55
C ALA A 8 22.58 -8.60 -12.94
N ALA A 9 21.80 -9.67 -12.79
CA ALA A 9 20.60 -9.64 -11.98
C ALA A 9 21.04 -9.62 -10.51
N THR A 10 21.11 -8.45 -9.90
CA THR A 10 21.17 -8.31 -8.45
C THR A 10 19.78 -8.57 -7.89
N ALA A 11 19.54 -9.81 -7.48
CA ALA A 11 18.42 -10.14 -6.61
C ALA A 11 18.67 -9.43 -5.27
N LEU A 12 17.95 -8.34 -5.04
CA LEU A 12 17.86 -7.74 -3.70
C LEU A 12 16.98 -8.66 -2.86
N ALA A 13 17.61 -9.60 -2.15
CA ALA A 13 16.96 -10.36 -1.12
C ALA A 13 16.64 -9.38 0.02
N MET A 14 15.41 -8.89 0.09
CA MET A 14 14.88 -8.31 1.32
C MET A 14 14.84 -9.42 2.36
N ALA A 15 15.79 -9.39 3.30
CA ALA A 15 15.68 -10.14 4.52
C ALA A 15 14.42 -9.64 5.23
N ILE A 16 13.40 -10.47 5.26
CA ILE A 16 12.26 -10.29 6.16
C ILE A 16 12.86 -10.53 7.55
N ALA A 17 13.22 -9.45 8.23
CA ALA A 17 13.53 -9.52 9.65
C ALA A 17 12.23 -9.97 10.33
N SER A 18 12.21 -11.22 10.78
CA SER A 18 11.17 -11.69 11.68
C SER A 18 11.15 -10.76 12.87
N ALA A 19 10.02 -10.07 13.06
CA ALA A 19 9.79 -9.33 14.28
C ALA A 19 10.07 -10.26 15.47
N PRO A 20 10.81 -9.81 16.49
CA PRO A 20 11.02 -10.62 17.67
C PRO A 20 9.64 -10.94 18.25
N ALA A 21 9.36 -12.23 18.42
CA ALA A 21 8.22 -12.67 19.19
C ALA A 21 8.41 -12.07 20.59
N TRP A 22 7.60 -11.08 20.93
CA TRP A 22 7.51 -10.62 22.30
C TRP A 22 6.89 -11.78 23.06
N ALA A 23 7.78 -12.51 23.74
CA ALA A 23 7.36 -13.52 24.70
C ALA A 23 6.40 -12.86 25.66
N ASP A 24 5.21 -13.42 25.74
CA ASP A 24 4.27 -13.21 26.83
C ASP A 24 4.99 -13.58 28.15
N THR A 25 5.63 -12.60 28.76
CA THR A 25 5.99 -12.70 30.15
C THR A 25 4.83 -12.10 30.89
N SER A 26 3.98 -12.97 31.41
CA SER A 26 2.91 -12.67 32.37
C SER A 26 3.47 -12.10 33.68
N SER A 27 4.11 -10.95 33.61
CA SER A 27 4.41 -10.12 34.75
C SER A 27 3.64 -8.81 34.58
N THR A 28 2.43 -8.80 35.10
CA THR A 28 1.66 -7.58 35.27
C THR A 28 2.46 -6.57 36.08
N PRO A 29 2.69 -5.37 35.52
CA PRO A 29 3.33 -4.32 36.29
C PRO A 29 2.51 -4.00 37.54
N PRO A 30 3.14 -3.72 38.70
CA PRO A 30 2.42 -3.32 39.88
C PRO A 30 1.65 -2.02 39.60
N GLY A 31 0.31 -2.06 39.71
CA GLY A 31 -0.51 -0.88 39.55
C GLY A 31 -1.56 -0.90 38.45
N ASN A 32 -1.78 -2.03 37.75
CA ASN A 32 -2.86 -2.13 36.79
C ASN A 32 -4.23 -2.22 37.49
N PRO A 33 -5.08 -1.17 37.45
CA PRO A 33 -6.37 -1.16 38.14
C PRO A 33 -7.38 -2.16 37.56
N CYS A 34 -7.07 -2.82 36.47
CA CYS A 34 -7.95 -3.81 35.84
C CYS A 34 -7.85 -5.20 36.45
N LEU A 35 -7.04 -5.41 37.47
CA LEU A 35 -6.83 -6.71 38.13
C LEU A 35 -7.45 -6.81 39.53
N LYS A 36 -8.31 -5.87 39.92
CA LYS A 36 -9.02 -5.99 41.22
C LYS A 36 -10.38 -6.67 41.04
N ASP A 37 -10.55 -7.76 41.72
CA ASP A 37 -11.70 -8.68 41.72
C ASP A 37 -13.03 -8.09 42.18
N ASN A 38 -13.24 -6.80 42.24
CA ASN A 38 -14.52 -6.23 42.65
C ASN A 38 -14.84 -4.99 41.81
N GLY A 39 -15.78 -5.14 40.91
CA GLY A 39 -16.35 -4.03 40.15
C GLY A 39 -15.44 -3.52 39.03
N ASN A 40 -15.14 -4.39 38.11
CA ASN A 40 -14.26 -4.16 37.01
C ASN A 40 -14.70 -2.97 36.12
N PRO A 41 -14.08 -1.77 36.22
CA PRO A 41 -14.37 -0.67 35.31
C PRO A 41 -13.89 -0.93 33.90
N CYS A 42 -13.18 -2.04 33.65
CA CYS A 42 -12.68 -2.42 32.35
C CYS A 42 -13.60 -3.38 31.58
N ASN A 43 -14.75 -3.79 32.18
CA ASN A 43 -15.73 -4.65 31.53
C ASN A 43 -16.80 -3.84 30.76
N GLY A 44 -16.45 -2.71 30.26
CA GLY A 44 -17.23 -2.02 29.24
C GLY A 44 -16.84 -2.57 27.87
N ASN A 45 -17.82 -3.05 27.14
CA ASN A 45 -17.74 -3.61 25.78
C ASN A 45 -17.29 -2.58 24.71
N ASN A 46 -16.41 -1.68 25.10
CA ASN A 46 -15.69 -0.73 24.26
C ASN A 46 -14.21 -0.93 24.50
N GLY A 47 -13.52 -1.47 23.51
CA GLY A 47 -12.07 -1.62 23.49
C GLY A 47 -11.31 -0.30 23.67
N ASN A 48 -11.47 0.30 24.85
CA ASN A 48 -10.70 1.44 25.29
C ASN A 48 -9.45 0.89 25.98
N LEU A 49 -8.45 0.52 25.20
CA LEU A 49 -7.13 0.20 25.71
C LEU A 49 -6.56 1.46 26.37
N GLY A 50 -6.75 1.49 27.69
CA GLY A 50 -5.99 2.16 28.71
C GLY A 50 -5.48 3.56 28.47
N LYS A 51 -6.09 4.51 29.16
CA LYS A 51 -5.41 5.73 29.57
C LYS A 51 -4.11 5.39 30.31
N GLN A 52 -2.98 5.38 29.63
CA GLN A 52 -1.68 5.66 30.20
C GLN A 52 -0.92 6.58 29.25
N GLY A 53 -0.75 7.78 29.70
CA GLY A 53 0.06 8.88 29.33
C GLY A 53 1.13 8.68 28.24
N ASN A 54 0.71 8.60 26.98
CA ASN A 54 1.52 8.98 25.86
C ASN A 54 0.64 9.82 24.93
N ALA A 55 1.16 10.96 24.52
CA ALA A 55 0.45 12.03 23.84
C ALA A 55 -0.03 11.69 22.40
N ASN A 56 0.12 10.45 21.96
CA ASN A 56 -0.36 9.98 20.67
C ASN A 56 -1.39 8.86 20.89
N HIS A 57 -2.65 9.24 21.03
CA HIS A 57 -3.74 8.26 21.07
C HIS A 57 -4.07 7.79 19.65
N GLU A 58 -3.34 6.81 19.18
CA GLU A 58 -3.66 6.11 17.96
C GLU A 58 -4.80 5.12 18.19
N ARG A 59 -5.76 5.08 17.28
CA ARG A 59 -6.85 4.10 17.28
C ARG A 59 -6.80 3.28 16.01
N VAL A 60 -6.77 1.96 16.15
CA VAL A 60 -6.89 1.02 15.03
C VAL A 60 -8.24 0.32 15.13
N LYS A 61 -9.06 0.44 14.11
CA LYS A 61 -10.32 -0.29 13.96
C LYS A 61 -10.21 -1.25 12.78
N ILE A 62 -10.60 -2.50 13.01
CA ILE A 62 -10.61 -3.54 11.97
C ILE A 62 -12.03 -4.08 11.82
N ASP A 63 -12.54 -4.08 10.59
CA ASP A 63 -13.79 -4.72 10.19
C ASP A 63 -13.50 -5.79 9.14
N LYS A 64 -14.11 -6.96 9.26
CA LYS A 64 -13.97 -8.10 8.36
C LYS A 64 -14.95 -8.09 7.18
N LYS A 65 -15.73 -7.03 7.04
CA LYS A 65 -16.70 -6.85 5.94
C LYS A 65 -16.53 -5.48 5.28
N PRO A 66 -15.46 -5.28 4.49
CA PRO A 66 -15.33 -4.06 3.71
C PRO A 66 -16.47 -3.94 2.70
N PRO A 67 -16.85 -2.72 2.30
CA PRO A 67 -17.72 -2.54 1.17
C PRO A 67 -17.07 -3.12 -0.12
N PRO A 68 -17.86 -3.41 -1.16
CA PRO A 68 -17.30 -3.83 -2.44
C PRO A 68 -16.29 -2.81 -2.97
N ILE A 69 -15.15 -3.30 -3.46
CA ILE A 69 -14.14 -2.46 -4.12
C ILE A 69 -14.37 -2.55 -5.62
N ASP A 70 -14.80 -1.44 -6.21
CA ASP A 70 -14.92 -1.30 -7.65
C ASP A 70 -13.69 -0.61 -8.23
N LEU A 71 -12.85 -1.38 -8.91
CA LEU A 71 -11.68 -0.91 -9.66
C LEU A 71 -11.76 -1.55 -11.05
N PRO A 72 -12.55 -0.95 -11.96
CA PRO A 72 -12.74 -1.52 -13.28
C PRO A 72 -11.43 -1.52 -14.06
N MET A 73 -11.21 -2.57 -14.85
CA MET A 73 -10.14 -2.63 -15.82
C MET A 73 -10.50 -1.77 -17.03
N PRO A 74 -9.78 -0.69 -17.32
CA PRO A 74 -9.96 0.06 -18.55
C PRO A 74 -9.64 -0.80 -19.77
N ALA A 75 -10.30 -0.56 -20.89
CA ALA A 75 -9.98 -1.23 -22.14
C ALA A 75 -8.57 -0.82 -22.61
N VAL A 76 -7.69 -1.80 -22.75
CA VAL A 76 -6.32 -1.60 -23.25
C VAL A 76 -6.12 -2.45 -24.49
N SER A 77 -5.74 -1.83 -25.59
CA SER A 77 -5.38 -2.49 -26.85
C SER A 77 -4.03 -2.00 -27.31
N GLY A 78 -3.06 -2.94 -27.39
CA GLY A 78 -1.69 -2.62 -27.73
C GLY A 78 -0.93 -1.89 -26.60
N ARG A 79 0.19 -1.27 -26.91
CA ARG A 79 1.04 -0.53 -25.98
C ARG A 79 0.90 0.96 -26.20
N ALA A 80 0.66 1.69 -25.09
CA ALA A 80 0.63 3.14 -25.10
C ALA A 80 1.20 3.69 -23.78
N ALA A 81 2.03 4.73 -23.89
CA ALA A 81 2.53 5.48 -22.76
C ALA A 81 2.24 6.97 -22.96
N TYR A 82 1.81 7.62 -21.91
CA TYR A 82 1.62 9.07 -21.87
C TYR A 82 2.40 9.62 -20.69
N ILE A 83 3.24 10.64 -20.92
CA ILE A 83 3.99 11.32 -19.87
C ILE A 83 3.74 12.82 -20.01
N SER A 84 3.35 13.46 -18.93
CA SER A 84 3.21 14.90 -18.79
C SER A 84 3.99 15.36 -17.57
N GLN A 85 4.89 16.31 -17.76
CA GLN A 85 5.71 16.86 -16.69
C GLN A 85 5.65 18.38 -16.75
N ILE A 86 5.32 18.99 -15.61
CA ILE A 86 5.28 20.44 -15.41
C ILE A 86 6.20 20.75 -14.24
N GLY A 87 7.08 21.75 -14.40
CA GLY A 87 8.09 22.12 -13.41
C GLY A 87 9.45 21.49 -13.68
N ASP A 88 10.34 21.54 -12.69
CA ASP A 88 11.76 21.27 -12.87
C ASP A 88 12.18 19.89 -12.34
N GLU A 89 13.19 19.29 -12.96
CA GLU A 89 13.88 18.08 -12.49
C GLU A 89 12.97 16.84 -12.30
N ASN A 90 11.80 16.80 -12.92
CA ASN A 90 10.93 15.63 -12.86
C ASN A 90 11.47 14.51 -13.76
N ILE A 91 11.41 13.27 -13.27
CA ILE A 91 11.88 12.07 -13.99
C ILE A 91 10.72 11.08 -14.14
N ALA A 92 10.41 10.69 -15.35
CA ALA A 92 9.44 9.64 -15.64
C ALA A 92 10.05 8.56 -16.54
N THR A 93 9.95 7.32 -16.12
CA THR A 93 10.38 6.16 -16.88
C THR A 93 9.23 5.20 -17.08
N VAL A 94 8.94 4.83 -18.33
CA VAL A 94 7.93 3.82 -18.66
C VAL A 94 8.57 2.72 -19.51
N ARG A 95 8.53 1.49 -19.04
CA ARG A 95 8.98 0.28 -19.75
C ARG A 95 7.81 -0.67 -19.94
N GLN A 96 7.47 -0.96 -21.18
CA GLN A 96 6.36 -1.84 -21.53
C GLN A 96 6.85 -2.97 -22.44
N THR A 97 6.77 -4.21 -21.96
CA THR A 97 6.98 -5.42 -22.77
C THR A 97 5.71 -6.25 -22.91
N ALA A 98 4.74 -6.07 -22.01
CA ALA A 98 3.42 -6.69 -22.11
C ALA A 98 2.74 -6.30 -23.44
N PRO A 99 2.01 -7.22 -24.10
CA PRO A 99 1.41 -6.97 -25.41
C PRO A 99 0.30 -5.90 -25.37
N ASN A 100 -0.44 -5.83 -24.26
CA ASN A 100 -1.47 -4.84 -24.00
C ASN A 100 -1.12 -4.08 -22.73
N ALA A 101 -0.56 -2.89 -22.87
CA ALA A 101 -0.08 -2.11 -21.74
C ALA A 101 -0.40 -0.62 -21.94
N TYR A 102 -0.98 -0.01 -20.92
CA TYR A 102 -1.20 1.42 -20.88
C TYR A 102 -0.57 2.00 -19.61
N ALA A 103 0.26 3.02 -19.77
CA ALA A 103 0.82 3.77 -18.66
C ALA A 103 0.58 5.27 -18.87
N ARG A 104 0.13 5.94 -17.80
CA ARG A 104 0.05 7.39 -17.74
C ARG A 104 0.81 7.88 -16.53
N VAL A 105 1.73 8.83 -16.75
CA VAL A 105 2.47 9.52 -15.70
C VAL A 105 2.25 11.02 -15.88
N ASP A 106 1.68 11.64 -14.85
CA ASP A 106 1.54 13.09 -14.76
C ASP A 106 2.30 13.56 -13.51
N GLN A 107 3.23 14.48 -13.69
CA GLN A 107 4.01 15.08 -12.62
C GLN A 107 3.88 16.60 -12.70
N ASP A 108 3.45 17.22 -11.59
CA ASP A 108 3.37 18.66 -11.40
C ASP A 108 4.22 19.06 -10.18
N GLY A 109 5.11 20.01 -10.34
CA GLY A 109 6.05 20.41 -9.32
C GLY A 109 7.49 20.08 -9.67
N SER A 110 8.34 19.71 -8.70
CA SER A 110 9.75 19.53 -8.97
C SER A 110 10.34 18.28 -8.33
N SER A 111 11.37 17.72 -8.99
CA SER A 111 12.14 16.57 -8.50
C SER A 111 11.29 15.32 -8.21
N ASN A 112 10.12 15.19 -8.85
CA ASN A 112 9.30 13.98 -8.74
C ASN A 112 9.86 12.87 -9.63
N GLU A 113 9.83 11.63 -9.14
CA GLU A 113 10.28 10.45 -9.91
C GLU A 113 9.17 9.41 -10.03
N ALA A 114 8.91 8.95 -11.25
CA ALA A 114 7.98 7.85 -11.51
C ALA A 114 8.62 6.77 -12.39
N ASP A 115 8.59 5.51 -11.94
CA ASP A 115 9.07 4.34 -12.68
C ASP A 115 7.91 3.35 -12.85
N VAL A 116 7.46 3.16 -14.09
CA VAL A 116 6.39 2.22 -14.45
C VAL A 116 6.96 1.11 -15.31
N THR A 117 6.91 -0.12 -14.82
CA THR A 117 7.31 -1.31 -15.58
C THR A 117 6.11 -2.24 -15.75
N GLN A 118 5.76 -2.55 -16.99
CA GLN A 118 4.67 -3.44 -17.35
C GLN A 118 5.20 -4.57 -18.22
N SER A 119 5.23 -5.78 -17.70
CA SER A 119 5.78 -6.97 -18.33
C SER A 119 4.80 -8.14 -18.30
N GLY A 120 5.26 -9.32 -18.74
CA GLY A 120 4.42 -10.52 -18.80
C GLY A 120 3.55 -10.59 -20.05
N ALA A 121 2.69 -11.60 -20.09
CA ALA A 121 1.80 -11.89 -21.24
C ALA A 121 0.39 -11.29 -21.11
N GLY A 122 0.10 -10.71 -19.96
CA GLY A 122 -1.21 -10.19 -19.62
C GLY A 122 -1.50 -8.77 -20.11
N THR A 123 -2.52 -8.16 -19.52
CA THR A 123 -2.91 -6.77 -19.76
C THR A 123 -2.60 -5.92 -18.55
N ALA A 124 -1.97 -4.76 -18.75
CA ALA A 124 -1.55 -3.89 -17.67
C ALA A 124 -2.05 -2.45 -17.88
N TYR A 125 -2.63 -1.88 -16.83
CA TYR A 125 -3.01 -0.47 -16.78
C TYR A 125 -2.40 0.19 -15.55
N ALA A 126 -1.62 1.26 -15.76
CA ALA A 126 -1.03 2.03 -14.69
C ALA A 126 -1.29 3.53 -14.88
N GLN A 127 -1.64 4.20 -13.81
CA GLN A 127 -1.68 5.65 -13.74
C GLN A 127 -0.93 6.12 -12.49
N SER A 128 0.02 7.06 -12.66
CA SER A 128 0.72 7.74 -11.59
C SER A 128 0.51 9.24 -11.72
N LEU A 129 -0.01 9.84 -10.68
CA LEU A 129 -0.20 11.29 -10.55
C LEU A 129 0.62 11.76 -9.36
N GLN A 130 1.54 12.69 -9.57
CA GLN A 130 2.37 13.28 -8.51
C GLN A 130 2.25 14.80 -8.58
N ASP A 131 1.86 15.41 -7.46
CA ASP A 131 1.76 16.85 -7.26
C ASP A 131 2.60 17.23 -6.03
N GLY A 132 3.55 18.15 -6.20
CA GLY A 132 4.46 18.61 -5.14
C GLY A 132 5.93 18.38 -5.45
N ILE A 133 6.74 18.12 -4.43
CA ILE A 133 8.20 18.09 -4.55
C ILE A 133 8.77 16.75 -4.05
N GLY A 134 9.63 16.13 -4.86
CA GLY A 134 10.43 14.97 -4.44
C GLY A 134 9.62 13.71 -4.17
N ASN A 135 8.43 13.56 -4.75
CA ASN A 135 7.65 12.35 -4.62
C ASN A 135 8.23 11.23 -5.48
N PHE A 136 8.22 10.00 -4.96
CA PHE A 136 8.69 8.82 -5.66
C PHE A 136 7.56 7.80 -5.83
N ALA A 137 7.32 7.37 -7.07
CA ALA A 137 6.35 6.33 -7.41
C ALA A 137 6.99 5.20 -8.22
N ARG A 138 6.83 3.96 -7.77
CA ARG A 138 7.21 2.78 -8.55
C ARG A 138 6.03 1.85 -8.72
N ILE A 139 5.70 1.52 -9.97
CA ILE A 139 4.65 0.59 -10.34
C ILE A 139 5.26 -0.53 -11.17
N GLN A 140 5.14 -1.77 -10.69
CA GLN A 140 5.57 -2.97 -11.38
C GLN A 140 4.36 -3.88 -11.59
N GLN A 141 4.09 -4.24 -12.84
CA GLN A 141 2.97 -5.11 -13.20
C GLN A 141 3.50 -6.23 -14.08
N ASP A 142 3.28 -7.47 -13.66
CA ASP A 142 3.72 -8.67 -14.37
C ASP A 142 2.61 -9.73 -14.40
N GLY A 143 2.94 -10.89 -14.96
CA GLY A 143 2.09 -12.06 -14.98
C GLY A 143 1.34 -12.27 -16.29
N SER A 144 0.53 -13.30 -16.32
CA SER A 144 -0.30 -13.68 -17.48
C SER A 144 -1.72 -13.13 -17.41
N GLY A 145 -2.13 -12.60 -16.27
CA GLY A 145 -3.45 -12.03 -16.01
C GLY A 145 -3.53 -10.54 -16.29
N GLN A 146 -4.42 -9.86 -15.61
CA GLN A 146 -4.65 -8.43 -15.78
C GLN A 146 -4.30 -7.67 -14.49
N ASN A 147 -3.67 -6.51 -14.63
CA ASN A 147 -3.28 -5.64 -13.52
C ASN A 147 -3.76 -4.21 -13.72
N VAL A 148 -4.29 -3.60 -12.66
CA VAL A 148 -4.73 -2.19 -12.66
C VAL A 148 -4.15 -1.48 -11.44
N VAL A 149 -3.46 -0.36 -11.66
CA VAL A 149 -2.99 0.52 -10.58
C VAL A 149 -3.35 1.97 -10.87
N TYR A 150 -3.93 2.62 -9.87
CA TYR A 150 -4.05 4.06 -9.77
C TYR A 150 -3.26 4.54 -8.56
N LEU A 151 -2.25 5.36 -8.76
CA LEU A 151 -1.41 5.94 -7.73
C LEU A 151 -1.52 7.46 -7.78
N THR A 152 -1.76 8.08 -6.64
CA THR A 152 -1.80 9.53 -6.49
C THR A 152 -1.01 9.95 -5.27
N GLN A 153 -0.09 10.89 -5.44
CA GLN A 153 0.68 11.52 -4.36
C GLN A 153 0.47 13.03 -4.45
N ASN A 154 0.06 13.63 -3.34
CA ASN A 154 -0.14 15.07 -3.20
C ASN A 154 0.58 15.54 -1.94
N GLY A 155 1.60 16.37 -2.09
CA GLY A 155 2.51 16.81 -1.04
C GLY A 155 3.96 16.53 -1.38
N ASN A 156 4.84 16.46 -0.38
CA ASN A 156 6.28 16.40 -0.62
C ASN A 156 6.90 15.13 -0.03
N GLY A 157 7.90 14.58 -0.74
CA GLY A 157 8.70 13.46 -0.26
C GLY A 157 7.93 12.17 -0.02
N ASN A 158 6.76 11.99 -0.62
CA ASN A 158 5.99 10.75 -0.47
C ASN A 158 6.62 9.63 -1.31
N TRP A 159 6.65 8.42 -0.75
CA TRP A 159 7.16 7.23 -1.42
C TRP A 159 6.06 6.19 -1.57
N ALA A 160 5.85 5.68 -2.80
CA ALA A 160 4.87 4.64 -3.06
C ALA A 160 5.43 3.56 -3.98
N TRP A 161 5.22 2.30 -3.59
CA TRP A 161 5.57 1.14 -4.39
C TRP A 161 4.39 0.19 -4.52
N SER A 162 4.06 -0.19 -5.76
CA SER A 162 3.07 -1.21 -6.06
C SER A 162 3.67 -2.28 -6.95
N ASN A 163 3.59 -3.54 -6.51
CA ASN A 163 3.97 -4.70 -7.30
C ASN A 163 2.78 -5.63 -7.44
N GLN A 164 2.38 -5.90 -8.67
CA GLN A 164 1.27 -6.80 -8.99
C GLN A 164 1.76 -7.91 -9.93
N ASP A 165 1.60 -9.15 -9.51
CA ASP A 165 1.76 -10.34 -10.36
C ASP A 165 0.40 -11.02 -10.50
N ALA A 166 -0.25 -10.84 -11.65
CA ALA A 166 -1.58 -11.37 -11.88
C ALA A 166 -1.54 -12.69 -12.63
N ILE A 167 -2.25 -13.68 -12.11
CA ILE A 167 -2.43 -14.99 -12.71
C ILE A 167 -3.92 -15.22 -12.95
N GLY A 168 -4.32 -15.57 -14.17
CA GLY A 168 -5.72 -15.91 -14.48
C GLY A 168 -6.53 -14.78 -15.09
N ALA A 169 -7.85 -14.97 -15.15
CA ALA A 169 -8.75 -14.10 -15.93
C ALA A 169 -9.27 -12.87 -15.18
N VAL A 170 -9.20 -12.87 -13.85
CA VAL A 170 -9.69 -11.74 -13.04
C VAL A 170 -8.53 -10.89 -12.60
N HIS A 171 -8.66 -9.58 -12.82
CA HIS A 171 -7.57 -8.64 -12.57
C HIS A 171 -7.28 -8.39 -11.09
N ASN A 172 -6.00 -8.17 -10.77
CA ASN A 172 -5.59 -7.48 -9.57
C ASN A 172 -5.83 -5.98 -9.73
N GLY A 173 -6.38 -5.34 -8.71
CA GLY A 173 -6.66 -3.92 -8.74
C GLY A 173 -6.18 -3.20 -7.50
N ALA A 174 -5.57 -2.03 -7.69
CA ALA A 174 -5.12 -1.19 -6.59
C ALA A 174 -5.39 0.29 -6.84
N ARG A 175 -5.78 0.99 -5.77
CA ARG A 175 -5.72 2.44 -5.69
C ARG A 175 -4.94 2.83 -4.45
N LEU A 176 -3.88 3.58 -4.67
CA LEU A 176 -2.98 4.10 -3.65
C LEU A 176 -3.09 5.62 -3.65
N THR A 177 -3.34 6.20 -2.49
CA THR A 177 -3.46 7.66 -2.34
C THR A 177 -2.67 8.11 -1.13
N GLN A 178 -1.77 9.06 -1.31
CA GLN A 178 -1.03 9.72 -0.25
C GLN A 178 -1.28 11.22 -0.33
N THR A 179 -1.66 11.82 0.80
CA THR A 179 -1.87 13.26 0.95
C THR A 179 -1.15 13.74 2.20
N GLY A 180 -0.27 14.72 2.05
CA GLY A 180 0.65 15.20 3.07
C GLY A 180 2.09 14.88 2.73
N ASP A 181 2.99 15.00 3.69
CA ASP A 181 4.42 14.94 3.45
C ASP A 181 5.06 13.67 4.05
N ASN A 182 6.09 13.14 3.36
CA ASN A 182 6.94 12.04 3.86
C ASN A 182 6.16 10.77 4.24
N ASN A 183 5.13 10.42 3.50
CA ASN A 183 4.38 9.19 3.69
C ASN A 183 4.99 8.04 2.87
N ASP A 184 5.07 6.84 3.46
CA ASP A 184 5.58 5.63 2.83
C ASP A 184 4.47 4.61 2.63
N MET A 185 4.32 4.08 1.41
CA MET A 185 3.29 3.08 1.09
C MET A 185 3.85 1.97 0.21
N ALA A 186 3.65 0.72 0.63
CA ALA A 186 4.01 -0.46 -0.16
C ALA A 186 2.83 -1.41 -0.33
N LEU A 187 2.61 -1.89 -1.55
CA LEU A 187 1.62 -2.92 -1.88
C LEU A 187 2.24 -4.02 -2.72
N LEU A 188 2.06 -5.26 -2.28
CA LEU A 188 2.33 -6.46 -3.06
C LEU A 188 1.03 -7.24 -3.26
N GLN A 189 0.68 -7.55 -4.51
CA GLN A 189 -0.43 -8.43 -4.87
C GLN A 189 0.08 -9.56 -5.77
N ASP A 190 -0.06 -10.81 -5.31
CA ASP A 190 0.32 -12.02 -6.02
C ASP A 190 -0.90 -12.96 -6.10
N GLY A 191 -1.27 -13.39 -7.30
CA GLY A 191 -2.45 -14.21 -7.58
C GLY A 191 -3.50 -13.50 -8.42
N SER A 192 -4.78 -13.77 -8.18
CA SER A 192 -5.86 -13.17 -8.99
C SER A 192 -6.98 -12.56 -8.14
N ASP A 193 -7.71 -11.62 -8.74
CA ASP A 193 -8.85 -10.94 -8.10
C ASP A 193 -8.52 -10.28 -6.73
N ASN A 194 -7.26 -9.89 -6.50
CA ASN A 194 -6.89 -9.14 -5.31
C ASN A 194 -7.20 -7.66 -5.52
N ARG A 195 -7.82 -7.01 -4.52
CA ARG A 195 -8.17 -5.59 -4.60
C ARG A 195 -7.77 -4.85 -3.34
N ALA A 196 -7.12 -3.70 -3.52
CA ALA A 196 -6.68 -2.84 -2.43
C ALA A 196 -7.06 -1.37 -2.67
N LEU A 197 -7.63 -0.74 -1.65
CA LEU A 197 -7.75 0.71 -1.54
C LEU A 197 -6.93 1.14 -0.33
N LEU A 198 -5.81 1.80 -0.57
CA LEU A 198 -4.90 2.27 0.45
C LEU A 198 -4.88 3.80 0.44
N SER A 199 -5.08 4.42 1.59
CA SER A 199 -5.12 5.87 1.72
C SER A 199 -4.37 6.33 2.97
N GLN A 200 -3.45 7.26 2.80
CA GLN A 200 -2.75 7.97 3.88
C GLN A 200 -3.07 9.46 3.78
N GLU A 201 -3.48 10.05 4.90
CA GLU A 201 -3.76 11.46 5.05
C GLU A 201 -3.06 11.99 6.31
N GLY A 202 -2.14 12.94 6.14
CA GLY A 202 -1.24 13.47 7.17
C GLY A 202 0.21 13.16 6.83
N ASP A 203 1.14 13.37 7.76
CA ASP A 203 2.56 13.36 7.49
C ASP A 203 3.28 12.21 8.19
N GLY A 204 4.32 11.66 7.54
CA GLY A 204 5.22 10.67 8.14
C GLY A 204 4.56 9.34 8.49
N ASN A 205 3.56 8.91 7.73
CA ASN A 205 2.87 7.65 7.96
C ASN A 205 3.49 6.51 7.14
N GLY A 206 3.55 5.29 7.70
CA GLY A 206 4.00 4.09 7.03
C GLY A 206 2.88 3.05 6.86
N MET A 207 2.82 2.40 5.68
CA MET A 207 1.81 1.39 5.34
C MET A 207 2.39 0.30 4.45
N THR A 208 2.29 -0.96 4.88
CA THR A 208 2.68 -2.11 4.06
C THR A 208 1.56 -3.12 3.96
N ALA A 209 1.11 -3.41 2.75
CA ALA A 209 0.07 -4.40 2.47
C ALA A 209 0.58 -5.51 1.56
N VAL A 210 0.30 -6.75 1.92
CA VAL A 210 0.62 -7.95 1.14
C VAL A 210 -0.65 -8.78 0.95
N GLN A 211 -1.01 -9.05 -0.29
CA GLN A 211 -2.12 -9.93 -0.65
C GLN A 211 -1.60 -11.08 -1.51
N THR A 212 -1.73 -12.32 -1.03
CA THR A 212 -1.28 -13.52 -1.73
C THR A 212 -2.46 -14.47 -1.94
N GLY A 213 -2.51 -15.12 -3.09
CA GLY A 213 -3.62 -15.98 -3.52
C GLY A 213 -4.76 -15.17 -4.11
N ASP A 214 -5.99 -15.69 -4.03
CA ASP A 214 -7.10 -15.14 -4.81
C ASP A 214 -8.16 -14.46 -3.96
N GLY A 215 -8.75 -13.40 -4.51
CA GLY A 215 -9.97 -12.81 -3.98
C GLY A 215 -9.81 -11.93 -2.75
N ASN A 216 -8.60 -11.53 -2.35
CA ASN A 216 -8.39 -10.67 -1.20
C ASN A 216 -8.94 -9.26 -1.44
N ARG A 217 -9.53 -8.68 -0.39
CA ARG A 217 -10.08 -7.31 -0.39
C ARG A 217 -9.53 -6.55 0.81
N LEU A 218 -8.86 -5.44 0.58
CA LEU A 218 -8.34 -4.57 1.62
C LEU A 218 -8.75 -3.13 1.37
N ILE A 219 -9.39 -2.52 2.35
CA ILE A 219 -9.53 -1.08 2.45
C ILE A 219 -8.77 -0.67 3.70
N TRP A 220 -7.78 0.19 3.55
CA TRP A 220 -7.00 0.68 4.67
C TRP A 220 -6.79 2.18 4.57
N THR A 221 -7.24 2.87 5.60
CA THR A 221 -7.12 4.33 5.73
C THR A 221 -6.33 4.67 6.97
N GLN A 222 -5.31 5.50 6.82
CA GLN A 222 -4.57 6.16 7.90
C GLN A 222 -4.88 7.66 7.87
N GLN A 223 -5.29 8.21 9.01
CA GLN A 223 -5.57 9.65 9.18
C GLN A 223 -4.86 10.18 10.42
N GLY A 224 -3.98 11.14 10.24
CA GLY A 224 -3.12 11.72 11.27
C GLY A 224 -1.67 11.67 10.85
N SER A 225 -0.79 12.15 11.70
CA SER A 225 0.63 12.23 11.38
C SER A 225 1.46 11.34 12.33
N ASN A 226 2.54 10.76 11.78
CA ASN A 226 3.47 9.89 12.51
C ASN A 226 2.74 8.73 13.23
N LEU A 227 1.80 8.10 12.52
CA LEU A 227 1.12 6.91 13.00
C LEU A 227 2.08 5.72 13.02
N THR A 228 1.80 4.76 13.93
CA THR A 228 2.61 3.54 13.98
C THR A 228 2.53 2.78 12.66
N ASP A 229 3.68 2.39 12.13
CA ASP A 229 3.77 1.56 10.93
C ASP A 229 3.09 0.22 11.16
N LEU A 230 2.10 -0.10 10.34
CA LEU A 230 1.44 -1.39 10.36
C LEU A 230 1.76 -2.17 9.09
N GLN A 231 1.81 -3.48 9.25
CA GLN A 231 1.89 -4.40 8.13
C GLN A 231 0.66 -5.31 8.11
N ILE A 232 -0.03 -5.37 6.98
CA ILE A 232 -1.20 -6.23 6.78
C ILE A 232 -0.87 -7.28 5.73
N THR A 233 -1.00 -8.56 6.11
CA THR A 233 -0.87 -9.68 5.19
C THR A 233 -2.22 -10.40 5.08
N GLN A 234 -2.70 -10.57 3.85
CA GLN A 234 -3.87 -11.37 3.54
C GLN A 234 -3.47 -12.55 2.67
N THR A 235 -3.90 -13.74 3.04
CA THR A 235 -3.73 -14.93 2.22
C THR A 235 -5.10 -15.42 1.78
N GLY A 236 -5.34 -15.37 0.48
CA GLY A 236 -6.58 -15.85 -0.15
C GLY A 236 -6.50 -17.32 -0.51
N GLY A 237 -7.65 -17.95 -0.68
CA GLY A 237 -7.78 -19.32 -1.17
C GLY A 237 -8.87 -19.39 -2.25
N ALA A 238 -9.01 -20.55 -2.90
CA ALA A 238 -9.79 -20.76 -4.12
C ALA A 238 -11.29 -20.37 -4.05
N GLU A 239 -11.85 -20.15 -2.86
CA GLU A 239 -13.28 -19.84 -2.74
C GLU A 239 -13.59 -18.46 -2.15
N LYS A 240 -12.77 -17.93 -1.25
CA LYS A 240 -12.93 -16.57 -0.67
C LYS A 240 -11.61 -16.09 -0.11
N GLY A 241 -11.12 -14.98 -0.62
CA GLY A 241 -9.98 -14.26 -0.04
C GLY A 241 -10.31 -13.55 1.29
N GLY A 242 -9.29 -13.12 1.98
CA GLY A 242 -9.43 -12.28 3.17
C GLY A 242 -10.11 -10.95 2.83
N GLN A 243 -11.02 -10.50 3.70
CA GLN A 243 -11.69 -9.21 3.55
C GLN A 243 -11.47 -8.38 4.80
N LEU A 244 -10.84 -7.21 4.65
CA LEU A 244 -10.53 -6.31 5.76
C LEU A 244 -10.85 -4.86 5.40
N LEU A 245 -11.44 -4.16 6.36
CA LEU A 245 -11.48 -2.70 6.43
C LEU A 245 -10.68 -2.29 7.66
N VAL A 246 -9.62 -1.54 7.47
CA VAL A 246 -8.77 -1.03 8.56
C VAL A 246 -8.80 0.49 8.54
N THR A 247 -9.07 1.07 9.69
CA THR A 247 -8.98 2.51 9.91
C THR A 247 -8.05 2.76 11.07
N GLN A 248 -7.00 3.51 10.82
CA GLN A 248 -6.01 3.93 11.80
C GLN A 248 -6.07 5.46 11.90
N THR A 249 -6.34 5.97 13.08
CA THR A 249 -6.48 7.40 13.29
C THR A 249 -5.62 7.86 14.46
N GLY A 250 -4.85 8.90 14.25
CA GLY A 250 -4.18 9.63 15.32
C GLY A 250 -5.13 10.64 15.95
N ILE A 251 -5.12 10.75 17.25
CA ILE A 251 -5.79 11.85 17.94
C ILE A 251 -4.73 12.93 18.15
N ASN A 252 -4.87 14.03 17.43
CA ASN A 252 -4.06 15.21 17.67
C ASN A 252 -4.43 15.78 19.05
N PRO A 253 -3.53 15.85 20.04
CA PRO A 253 -3.88 16.35 21.37
C PRO A 253 -4.00 17.88 21.46
N GLY A 254 -4.23 18.56 20.34
CA GLY A 254 -4.23 20.02 20.23
C GLY A 254 -5.28 20.54 19.25
N GLY A 255 -6.53 20.15 19.41
CA GLY A 255 -7.67 20.78 18.78
C GLY A 255 -8.62 21.32 19.85
#